data_e26eb98f41388e02efd19d7b7e0467f0
#
_entry.id   e26eb98f41388e02efd19d7b7e0467f0
#
_cell.length_a   1.000
_cell.length_b   1.000
_cell.length_c   1.000
_cell.angle_alpha   90.00
_cell.angle_beta   90.00
_cell.angle_gamma   90.00
#
_symmetry.space_group_name_H-M   'P 1'
#
loop_
_entity.id
_entity.type
_entity.pdbx_description
1 polymer ?
#
loop_
_entity_poly.entity_id
_entity_poly.type
_entity_poly.pdbx_seq_one_letter_code
_entity_poly.pdbx_strand_id
1 'polypeptide(L)'
;MRYFIVCERGKLGCMLFSGAAKELRARERWIGWTDEQRLQRLAWVVNNSRHLVFPWVQVPNLSSHVLAQIARRIAGDWQKRWSYQPVLMETFVDPRYAGSCYKAAGWEYLGMTTGEGLVRKGCAYTTTPKRIFVKPLVDDFRRLLCSELPAVRVEE
;
A
#
# COMPACT_ATOMS: atom_id res chain seq x y z
N MET A 1 -4.69 4.48 8.82
CA MET A 1 -4.04 3.65 9.87
C MET A 1 -2.64 4.16 10.12
N ARG A 2 -2.24 4.30 11.38
CA ARG A 2 -0.92 4.79 11.78
C ARG A 2 -0.25 3.76 12.68
N TYR A 3 0.99 3.41 12.37
CA TYR A 3 1.82 2.54 13.20
C TYR A 3 3.04 3.31 13.67
N PHE A 4 3.33 3.26 14.97
CA PHE A 4 4.61 3.70 15.51
C PHE A 4 5.56 2.51 15.61
N ILE A 5 6.78 2.71 15.19
CA ILE A 5 7.88 1.76 15.37
C ILE A 5 8.49 2.07 16.73
N VAL A 6 8.44 1.11 17.66
CA VAL A 6 8.85 1.33 19.04
C VAL A 6 9.81 0.24 19.50
N CYS A 7 10.67 0.59 20.44
CA CYS A 7 11.50 -0.34 21.23
C CYS A 7 11.46 0.09 22.69
N GLU A 8 12.14 -0.64 23.56
CA GLU A 8 12.21 -0.33 25.00
C GLU A 8 12.74 1.10 25.27
N ARG A 9 13.56 1.62 24.37
CA ARG A 9 14.18 2.96 24.49
C ARG A 9 13.33 4.09 23.88
N GLY A 10 12.20 3.78 23.27
CA GLY A 10 11.30 4.78 22.71
C GLY A 10 10.90 4.56 21.26
N LYS A 11 10.49 5.64 20.59
CA LYS A 11 10.00 5.61 19.21
C LYS A 11 11.18 5.68 18.23
N LEU A 12 11.14 4.79 17.23
CA LEU A 12 12.16 4.70 16.17
C LEU A 12 11.66 5.29 14.84
N GLY A 13 10.36 5.40 14.65
CA GLY A 13 9.77 5.90 13.43
C GLY A 13 8.25 5.68 13.38
N CYS A 14 7.69 5.85 12.20
CA CYS A 14 6.27 5.58 11.95
C CYS A 14 5.99 5.20 10.50
N MET A 15 4.88 4.51 10.30
CA MET A 15 4.30 4.22 9.00
C MET A 15 2.83 4.60 8.98
N LEU A 16 2.37 5.19 7.86
CA LEU A 16 0.98 5.51 7.63
C LEU A 16 0.45 4.71 6.44
N PHE A 17 -0.76 4.23 6.60
CA PHE A 17 -1.54 3.56 5.56
C PHE A 17 -2.85 4.32 5.34
N SER A 18 -3.18 4.56 4.10
CA SER A 18 -4.37 5.27 3.62
C SER A 18 -5.04 4.50 2.50
N GLY A 19 -6.12 5.04 1.94
CA GLY A 19 -6.74 4.50 0.73
C GLY A 19 -5.78 4.47 -0.45
N ALA A 20 -6.01 3.56 -1.37
CA ALA A 20 -5.23 3.38 -2.58
C ALA A 20 -5.34 4.57 -3.55
N ALA A 21 -4.38 4.68 -4.45
CA ALA A 21 -4.48 5.58 -5.59
C ALA A 21 -5.71 5.21 -6.45
N LYS A 22 -6.47 6.23 -6.86
CA LYS A 22 -7.73 6.03 -7.59
C LYS A 22 -7.52 5.28 -8.90
N GLU A 23 -6.48 5.64 -9.64
CA GLU A 23 -6.08 5.01 -10.89
C GLU A 23 -4.58 4.78 -10.91
N LEU A 24 -4.16 3.60 -11.36
CA LEU A 24 -2.77 3.21 -11.47
C LEU A 24 -2.63 2.10 -12.51
N ARG A 25 -2.35 2.46 -13.75
CA ARG A 25 -2.33 1.53 -14.91
C ARG A 25 -1.51 0.26 -14.69
N ALA A 26 -0.35 0.36 -14.04
CA ALA A 26 0.50 -0.80 -13.77
C ALA A 26 -0.17 -1.78 -12.80
N ARG A 27 -0.83 -1.27 -11.77
CA ARG A 27 -1.59 -2.07 -10.81
C ARG A 27 -2.81 -2.72 -11.47
N GLU A 28 -3.59 -1.97 -12.26
CA GLU A 28 -4.79 -2.45 -12.94
C GLU A 28 -4.43 -3.62 -13.88
N ARG A 29 -3.36 -3.49 -14.67
CA ARG A 29 -2.87 -4.56 -15.52
C ARG A 29 -2.40 -5.79 -14.73
N TRP A 30 -1.70 -5.55 -13.64
CA TRP A 30 -1.17 -6.62 -12.81
C TRP A 30 -2.25 -7.40 -12.05
N ILE A 31 -3.29 -6.72 -11.54
CA ILE A 31 -4.46 -7.35 -10.92
C ILE A 31 -5.33 -8.03 -11.99
N GLY A 32 -5.57 -7.38 -13.13
CA GLY A 32 -6.43 -7.86 -14.20
C GLY A 32 -7.92 -7.54 -14.00
N TRP A 33 -8.26 -6.62 -13.12
CA TRP A 33 -9.65 -6.20 -12.90
C TRP A 33 -10.15 -5.21 -13.95
N THR A 34 -11.47 -5.11 -14.08
CA THR A 34 -12.13 -4.08 -14.89
C THR A 34 -12.25 -2.77 -14.11
N ASP A 35 -12.57 -1.68 -14.80
CA ASP A 35 -12.84 -0.38 -14.17
C ASP A 35 -14.00 -0.47 -13.17
N GLU A 36 -15.04 -1.25 -13.48
CA GLU A 36 -16.17 -1.47 -12.60
C GLU A 36 -15.74 -2.21 -11.32
N GLN A 37 -15.01 -3.31 -11.47
CA GLN A 37 -14.46 -4.07 -10.34
C GLN A 37 -13.54 -3.19 -9.48
N ARG A 38 -12.71 -2.36 -10.11
CA ARG A 38 -11.87 -1.38 -9.41
C ARG A 38 -12.69 -0.42 -8.58
N LEU A 39 -13.73 0.20 -9.15
CA LEU A 39 -14.59 1.14 -8.44
C LEU A 39 -15.27 0.50 -7.23
N GLN A 40 -15.69 -0.74 -7.35
CA GLN A 40 -16.34 -1.47 -6.26
C GLN A 40 -15.37 -1.92 -5.16
N ARG A 41 -14.11 -2.22 -5.50
CA ARG A 41 -13.16 -2.91 -4.61
C ARG A 41 -11.89 -2.15 -4.29
N LEU A 42 -11.77 -0.90 -4.73
CA LEU A 42 -10.59 -0.09 -4.48
C LEU A 42 -10.30 0.07 -2.98
N ALA A 43 -11.32 0.06 -2.13
CA ALA A 43 -11.18 0.12 -0.68
C ALA A 43 -10.41 -1.07 -0.08
N TRP A 44 -10.35 -2.21 -0.80
CA TRP A 44 -9.61 -3.40 -0.36
C TRP A 44 -8.11 -3.33 -0.70
N VAL A 45 -7.69 -2.26 -1.36
CA VAL A 45 -6.28 -1.93 -1.59
C VAL A 45 -5.90 -0.75 -0.70
N VAL A 46 -4.81 -0.88 0.03
CA VAL A 46 -4.32 0.16 0.94
C VAL A 46 -2.92 0.59 0.56
N ASN A 47 -2.66 1.88 0.72
CA ASN A 47 -1.40 2.50 0.34
C ASN A 47 -0.55 2.81 1.57
N ASN A 48 0.70 2.34 1.59
CA ASN A 48 1.70 2.85 2.52
C ASN A 48 2.13 4.25 2.08
N SER A 49 1.45 5.26 2.59
CA SER A 49 1.60 6.66 2.18
C SER A 49 2.78 7.37 2.84
N ARG A 50 3.25 6.87 3.97
CA ARG A 50 4.42 7.37 4.69
C ARG A 50 5.18 6.23 5.34
N HIS A 51 6.50 6.28 5.21
CA HIS A 51 7.43 5.37 5.86
C HIS A 51 8.59 6.23 6.38
N LEU A 52 8.70 6.38 7.68
CA LEU A 52 9.73 7.16 8.32
C LEU A 52 10.42 6.34 9.40
N VAL A 53 11.72 6.16 9.25
CA VAL A 53 12.64 5.78 10.34
C VAL A 53 13.41 7.05 10.68
N PHE A 54 13.50 7.38 11.96
CA PHE A 54 14.17 8.61 12.37
C PHE A 54 15.66 8.59 11.99
N PRO A 55 16.25 9.74 11.58
CA PRO A 55 17.60 9.78 11.04
C PRO A 55 18.70 9.28 11.97
N TRP A 56 18.48 9.36 13.27
CA TRP A 56 19.42 8.87 14.30
C TRP A 56 19.32 7.37 14.60
N VAL A 57 18.33 6.69 14.01
CA VAL A 57 18.11 5.25 14.23
C VAL A 57 18.97 4.45 13.26
N GLN A 58 19.87 3.65 13.81
CA GLN A 58 20.75 2.77 13.06
C GLN A 58 20.54 1.31 13.48
N VAL A 59 19.44 0.73 13.03
CA VAL A 59 19.11 -0.68 13.26
C VAL A 59 19.06 -1.39 11.92
N PRO A 60 19.96 -2.35 11.65
CA PRO A 60 19.98 -3.09 10.40
C PRO A 60 18.64 -3.77 10.13
N ASN A 61 18.18 -3.71 8.87
CA ASN A 61 16.95 -4.35 8.39
C ASN A 61 15.65 -3.95 9.13
N LEU A 62 15.67 -2.87 9.91
CA LEU A 62 14.50 -2.42 10.67
C LEU A 62 13.28 -2.23 9.78
N SER A 63 13.42 -1.52 8.68
CA SER A 63 12.31 -1.21 7.76
C SER A 63 11.67 -2.46 7.17
N SER A 64 12.46 -3.40 6.67
CA SER A 64 11.93 -4.65 6.10
C SER A 64 11.28 -5.54 7.17
N HIS A 65 11.86 -5.58 8.37
CA HIS A 65 11.30 -6.30 9.51
C HIS A 65 9.93 -5.74 9.93
N VAL A 66 9.82 -4.42 10.04
CA VAL A 66 8.55 -3.74 10.39
C VAL A 66 7.51 -3.92 9.28
N LEU A 67 7.88 -3.81 8.01
CA LEU A 67 6.97 -4.06 6.89
C LEU A 67 6.43 -5.50 6.91
N ALA A 68 7.26 -6.48 7.25
CA ALA A 68 6.82 -7.87 7.39
C ALA A 68 5.87 -8.06 8.58
N GLN A 69 6.10 -7.37 9.69
CA GLN A 69 5.17 -7.40 10.84
C GLN A 69 3.83 -6.76 10.50
N ILE A 70 3.82 -5.61 9.81
CA ILE A 70 2.60 -4.94 9.40
C ILE A 70 1.80 -5.82 8.43
N ALA A 71 2.45 -6.47 7.47
CA ALA A 71 1.78 -7.37 6.53
C ALA A 71 0.99 -8.50 7.23
N ARG A 72 1.45 -8.96 8.39
CA ARG A 72 0.77 -10.00 9.18
C ARG A 72 -0.41 -9.49 10.00
N ARG A 73 -0.49 -8.20 10.29
CA ARG A 73 -1.49 -7.67 11.22
C ARG A 73 -2.45 -6.65 10.63
N ILE A 74 -2.10 -5.99 9.53
CA ILE A 74 -2.85 -4.84 9.02
C ILE A 74 -4.30 -5.19 8.67
N ALA A 75 -4.55 -6.39 8.14
CA ALA A 75 -5.91 -6.83 7.81
C ALA A 75 -6.79 -6.90 9.06
N GLY A 76 -6.29 -7.50 10.15
CA GLY A 76 -7.01 -7.58 11.42
C GLY A 76 -7.20 -6.21 12.09
N ASP A 77 -6.17 -5.36 12.06
CA ASP A 77 -6.26 -4.00 12.62
C ASP A 77 -7.26 -3.14 11.82
N TRP A 78 -7.28 -3.30 10.49
CA TRP A 78 -8.21 -2.62 9.61
C TRP A 78 -9.65 -3.06 9.82
N GLN A 79 -9.87 -4.38 9.97
CA GLN A 79 -11.16 -4.97 10.31
C GLN A 79 -11.74 -4.39 11.60
N LYS A 80 -10.93 -4.31 12.66
CA LYS A 80 -11.34 -3.73 13.94
C LYS A 80 -11.73 -2.26 13.84
N ARG A 81 -11.13 -1.51 12.90
CA ARG A 81 -11.34 -0.07 12.77
C ARG A 81 -12.47 0.28 11.81
N TRP A 82 -12.61 -0.44 10.69
CA TRP A 82 -13.50 -0.09 9.58
C TRP A 82 -14.40 -1.23 9.10
N SER A 83 -14.41 -2.37 9.81
CA SER A 83 -15.29 -3.52 9.54
C SER A 83 -15.12 -4.18 8.17
N TYR A 84 -13.92 -4.08 7.58
CA TYR A 84 -13.53 -4.83 6.40
C TYR A 84 -12.02 -5.06 6.38
N GLN A 85 -11.54 -6.01 5.56
CA GLN A 85 -10.12 -6.36 5.45
C GLN A 85 -9.55 -5.95 4.09
N PRO A 86 -8.43 -5.24 4.04
CA PRO A 86 -7.68 -5.09 2.81
C PRO A 86 -7.06 -6.43 2.40
N VAL A 87 -6.89 -6.62 1.08
CA VAL A 87 -6.30 -7.83 0.50
C VAL A 87 -4.98 -7.56 -0.22
N LEU A 88 -4.68 -6.27 -0.46
CA LEU A 88 -3.49 -5.83 -1.17
C LEU A 88 -2.96 -4.54 -0.55
N MET A 89 -1.65 -4.44 -0.42
CA MET A 89 -0.94 -3.20 -0.13
C MET A 89 -0.21 -2.68 -1.36
N GLU A 90 -0.14 -1.36 -1.51
CA GLU A 90 0.68 -0.67 -2.50
C GLU A 90 1.52 0.42 -1.86
N THR A 91 2.56 0.87 -2.54
CA THR A 91 3.35 2.05 -2.16
C THR A 91 4.04 2.66 -3.37
N PHE A 92 4.37 3.94 -3.22
CA PHE A 92 5.11 4.73 -4.20
C PHE A 92 6.43 5.21 -3.59
N VAL A 93 7.54 4.79 -4.15
CA VAL A 93 8.88 5.13 -3.67
C VAL A 93 9.52 6.15 -4.58
N ASP A 94 10.03 7.24 -4.00
CA ASP A 94 10.79 8.26 -4.71
C ASP A 94 11.96 7.60 -5.48
N PRO A 95 12.21 7.96 -6.76
CA PRO A 95 13.23 7.32 -7.60
C PRO A 95 14.65 7.45 -7.06
N ARG A 96 14.91 8.40 -6.14
CA ARG A 96 16.19 8.50 -5.42
C ARG A 96 16.48 7.27 -4.55
N TYR A 97 15.44 6.51 -4.18
CA TYR A 97 15.57 5.31 -3.36
C TYR A 97 15.25 4.06 -4.18
N ALA A 98 16.02 3.00 -3.97
CA ALA A 98 15.82 1.73 -4.67
C ALA A 98 14.60 0.92 -4.18
N GLY A 99 14.05 1.24 -3.00
CA GLY A 99 12.98 0.47 -2.38
C GLY A 99 13.43 -0.89 -1.83
N SER A 100 14.69 -0.99 -1.43
CA SER A 100 15.30 -2.25 -0.98
C SER A 100 14.57 -2.90 0.20
N CYS A 101 14.04 -2.10 1.12
CA CYS A 101 13.28 -2.60 2.27
C CYS A 101 11.96 -3.26 1.84
N TYR A 102 11.30 -2.75 0.80
CA TYR A 102 10.10 -3.35 0.25
C TYR A 102 10.42 -4.68 -0.43
N LYS A 103 11.46 -4.72 -1.27
CA LYS A 103 11.94 -5.97 -1.89
C LYS A 103 12.29 -7.03 -0.83
N ALA A 104 13.05 -6.64 0.20
CA ALA A 104 13.43 -7.53 1.30
C ALA A 104 12.22 -8.03 2.11
N ALA A 105 11.14 -7.27 2.19
CA ALA A 105 9.88 -7.65 2.81
C ALA A 105 8.94 -8.43 1.87
N GLY A 106 9.38 -8.81 0.68
CA GLY A 106 8.64 -9.62 -0.29
C GLY A 106 7.58 -8.84 -1.07
N TRP A 107 7.77 -7.53 -1.25
CA TRP A 107 6.94 -6.73 -2.15
C TRP A 107 7.43 -6.87 -3.59
N GLU A 108 6.49 -6.88 -4.53
CA GLU A 108 6.77 -6.96 -5.96
C GLU A 108 6.86 -5.57 -6.59
N TYR A 109 7.88 -5.36 -7.43
CA TYR A 109 8.05 -4.13 -8.20
C TYR A 109 7.25 -4.18 -9.50
N LEU A 110 6.39 -3.19 -9.73
CA LEU A 110 5.54 -3.12 -10.92
C LEU A 110 5.99 -2.12 -11.99
N GLY A 111 7.04 -1.38 -11.77
CA GLY A 111 7.48 -0.31 -12.67
C GLY A 111 7.34 1.08 -12.06
N MET A 112 7.29 2.09 -12.93
CA MET A 112 7.22 3.50 -12.54
C MET A 112 5.82 4.07 -12.80
N THR A 113 5.42 5.07 -12.01
CA THR A 113 4.27 5.91 -12.36
C THR A 113 4.60 6.81 -13.55
N THR A 114 3.58 7.32 -14.25
CA THR A 114 3.76 8.22 -15.40
C THR A 114 4.27 9.61 -15.01
N GLY A 115 4.21 9.99 -13.74
CA GLY A 115 4.49 11.34 -13.28
C GLY A 115 3.35 12.33 -13.53
N GLU A 116 2.24 11.88 -14.06
CA GLU A 116 1.02 12.66 -14.16
C GLU A 116 0.33 12.69 -12.81
N GLY A 117 0.25 13.87 -12.19
CA GLY A 117 -0.49 14.08 -10.95
C GLY A 117 -2.00 14.14 -11.19
N LEU A 118 -2.77 14.20 -10.10
CA LEU A 118 -4.20 14.46 -10.14
C LEU A 118 -4.47 15.77 -10.90
N VAL A 119 -5.09 15.66 -12.10
CA VAL A 119 -5.55 16.81 -12.88
C VAL A 119 -6.73 17.43 -12.13
N ARG A 120 -6.49 18.52 -11.44
CA ARG A 120 -7.55 19.42 -11.00
C ARG A 120 -7.82 20.42 -12.12
N LYS A 121 -9.10 20.68 -12.41
CA LYS A 121 -9.51 21.65 -13.42
C LYS A 121 -8.74 22.98 -13.22
N GLY A 122 -7.83 23.31 -14.15
CA GLY A 122 -7.01 24.53 -14.12
C GLY A 122 -5.57 24.38 -13.58
N CYS A 123 -5.14 23.20 -13.16
CA CYS A 123 -3.75 22.96 -12.69
C CYS A 123 -3.20 21.67 -13.29
N ALA A 124 -2.19 21.78 -14.15
CA ALA A 124 -1.37 20.64 -14.55
C ALA A 124 -0.32 20.38 -13.45
N TYR A 125 -0.49 19.31 -12.67
CA TYR A 125 0.55 18.85 -11.75
C TYR A 125 1.42 17.82 -12.44
N THR A 126 2.65 18.19 -12.74
CA THR A 126 3.70 17.24 -13.10
C THR A 126 4.33 16.76 -11.79
N THR A 127 4.21 15.48 -11.47
CA THR A 127 4.92 14.86 -10.35
C THR A 127 6.09 14.04 -10.87
N THR A 128 7.12 13.85 -10.05
CA THR A 128 8.22 12.95 -10.39
C THR A 128 7.70 11.52 -10.46
N PRO A 129 8.00 10.73 -11.54
CA PRO A 129 7.68 9.32 -11.58
C PRO A 129 8.22 8.59 -10.36
N LYS A 130 7.45 7.67 -9.79
CA LYS A 130 7.79 6.92 -8.59
C LYS A 130 7.78 5.42 -8.86
N ARG A 131 8.60 4.67 -8.12
CA ARG A 131 8.60 3.20 -8.16
C ARG A 131 7.36 2.67 -7.47
N ILE A 132 6.67 1.76 -8.13
CA ILE A 132 5.46 1.12 -7.61
C ILE A 132 5.85 -0.23 -7.03
N PHE A 133 5.49 -0.46 -5.78
CA PHE A 133 5.59 -1.78 -5.15
C PHE A 133 4.22 -2.20 -4.63
N VAL A 134 3.94 -3.50 -4.68
CA VAL A 134 2.71 -4.12 -4.19
C VAL A 134 3.01 -5.34 -3.32
N LYS A 135 2.13 -5.61 -2.37
CA LYS A 135 2.21 -6.77 -1.49
C LYS A 135 0.82 -7.37 -1.28
N PRO A 136 0.52 -8.54 -1.87
CA PRO A 136 -0.67 -9.29 -1.52
C PRO A 136 -0.67 -9.66 -0.03
N LEU A 137 -1.83 -9.55 0.61
CA LEU A 137 -2.06 -9.95 2.00
C LEU A 137 -2.70 -11.34 2.09
N VAL A 138 -3.29 -11.81 0.99
CA VAL A 138 -3.88 -13.15 0.83
C VAL A 138 -3.53 -13.70 -0.55
N ASP A 139 -3.42 -15.01 -0.68
CA ASP A 139 -2.98 -15.65 -1.94
C ASP A 139 -4.02 -15.48 -3.05
N ASP A 140 -5.29 -15.48 -2.72
CA ASP A 140 -6.42 -15.37 -3.66
C ASP A 140 -6.89 -13.91 -3.91
N PHE A 141 -6.05 -12.92 -3.65
CA PHE A 141 -6.39 -11.51 -3.78
C PHE A 141 -6.97 -11.14 -5.15
N ARG A 142 -6.47 -11.74 -6.25
CA ARG A 142 -7.03 -11.50 -7.59
C ARG A 142 -8.46 -11.99 -7.71
N ARG A 143 -8.75 -13.19 -7.21
CA ARG A 143 -10.11 -13.74 -7.19
C ARG A 143 -11.06 -12.81 -6.43
N LEU A 144 -10.61 -12.29 -5.30
CA LEU A 144 -11.39 -11.36 -4.49
C LEU A 144 -11.60 -10.00 -5.18
N LEU A 145 -10.55 -9.44 -5.77
CA LEU A 145 -10.60 -8.12 -6.44
C LEU A 145 -11.33 -8.16 -7.79
N CYS A 146 -11.30 -9.30 -8.51
CA CYS A 146 -11.94 -9.49 -9.81
C CYS A 146 -13.31 -10.21 -9.70
N SER A 147 -13.83 -10.41 -8.49
CA SER A 147 -15.14 -11.05 -8.30
C SER A 147 -16.26 -10.17 -8.85
N GLU A 148 -17.27 -10.80 -9.49
CA GLU A 148 -18.49 -10.14 -9.95
C GLU A 148 -19.53 -9.97 -8.83
N LEU A 149 -19.34 -10.69 -7.71
CA LEU A 149 -20.23 -10.55 -6.58
C LEU A 149 -20.10 -9.16 -5.95
N PRO A 150 -21.22 -8.51 -5.58
CA PRO A 150 -21.15 -7.25 -4.85
C PRO A 150 -20.33 -7.42 -3.59
N ALA A 151 -19.55 -6.41 -3.23
CA ALA A 151 -18.83 -6.38 -1.97
C ALA A 151 -19.86 -6.28 -0.84
N VAL A 152 -20.33 -7.43 -0.35
CA VAL A 152 -21.21 -7.47 0.82
C VAL A 152 -20.34 -7.12 2.02
N ARG A 153 -20.68 -6.04 2.73
CA ARG A 153 -20.22 -5.85 4.10
C ARG A 153 -20.81 -7.01 4.91
N VAL A 154 -19.97 -7.87 5.42
CA VAL A 154 -20.39 -8.81 6.45
C VAL A 154 -20.57 -7.97 7.71
N GLU A 155 -21.81 -7.59 7.98
CA GLU A 155 -22.20 -7.10 9.30
C GLU A 155 -22.32 -8.36 10.19
N GLU A 156 -21.33 -8.58 11.03
CA GLU A 156 -21.45 -9.44 12.21
C GLU A 156 -21.76 -8.57 13.43
#